data_a3177fcbafca042b437590be9c70fc59
#
_entry.id   a3177fcbafca042b437590be9c70fc59
#
_cell.length_a   1.000
_cell.length_b   1.000
_cell.length_c   1.000
_cell.angle_alpha   90.00
_cell.angle_beta   90.00
_cell.angle_gamma   90.00
#
_symmetry.space_group_name_H-M   'P 1'
#
loop_
_entity.id
_entity.type
_entity.pdbx_description
1 polymer ?
#
loop_
_entity_poly.entity_id
_entity_poly.type
_entity_poly.pdbx_seq_one_letter_code
_entity_poly.pdbx_strand_id
1 'polypeptide(L)'
;MSEETQETRPVNGKSMYSYIADAWDVPEKSYVKALNYERRIQWRKEENFIRVDKPTRLDRARALGYKAKQGYVIVRAKVRKGSFHKRAIVTGRRAKRKGINQIITGKSIQRMAEERTAKRYPNLEVLNSYWVGADGQQEWYEVILVDPAHPVIKADPKINWICDKTHTNRVYRGKTSAGQKGRGMRHTGKGAEKARPSVKANQRRIK
;
A
#
# COMPACT_ATOMS: atom_id res chain seq x y z
N MET A 1 35.88 -34.89 -35.36
CA MET A 1 34.63 -34.67 -34.60
C MET A 1 35.02 -33.94 -33.33
N SER A 2 34.87 -32.62 -33.34
CA SER A 2 35.22 -31.73 -32.24
C SER A 2 34.00 -31.59 -31.35
N GLU A 3 34.11 -32.06 -30.11
CA GLU A 3 33.10 -31.86 -29.07
C GLU A 3 33.06 -30.38 -28.68
N GLU A 4 31.97 -29.71 -29.03
CA GLU A 4 31.65 -28.37 -28.53
C GLU A 4 31.29 -28.49 -27.05
N THR A 5 32.25 -28.15 -26.20
CA THR A 5 32.00 -27.88 -24.79
C THR A 5 31.08 -26.67 -24.67
N GLN A 6 29.79 -26.91 -24.42
CA GLN A 6 28.85 -25.87 -24.02
C GLN A 6 29.32 -25.29 -22.68
N GLU A 7 29.92 -24.10 -22.73
CA GLU A 7 30.13 -23.27 -21.54
C GLU A 7 28.77 -22.97 -20.87
N THR A 8 28.46 -23.69 -19.82
CA THR A 8 27.35 -23.37 -18.95
C THR A 8 27.67 -22.06 -18.21
N ARG A 9 27.16 -20.95 -18.74
CA ARG A 9 27.16 -19.66 -17.99
C ARG A 9 26.64 -19.91 -16.59
N PRO A 10 27.29 -19.38 -15.52
CA PRO A 10 26.79 -19.49 -14.18
C PRO A 10 25.40 -18.85 -14.16
N VAL A 11 24.39 -19.66 -13.97
CA VAL A 11 23.02 -19.18 -13.74
C VAL A 11 23.07 -18.43 -12.40
N ASN A 12 23.16 -17.12 -12.43
CA ASN A 12 22.95 -16.31 -11.26
C ASN A 12 21.56 -16.68 -10.73
N GLY A 13 21.51 -17.56 -9.74
CA GLY A 13 20.29 -18.17 -9.24
C GLY A 13 19.37 -17.06 -8.72
N LYS A 14 18.29 -16.78 -9.47
CA LYS A 14 17.25 -15.89 -9.01
C LYS A 14 16.72 -16.39 -7.67
N SER A 15 16.51 -15.50 -6.71
CA SER A 15 15.89 -15.86 -5.45
C SER A 15 14.43 -16.25 -5.67
N MET A 16 13.86 -17.05 -4.76
CA MET A 16 12.43 -17.38 -4.75
C MET A 16 11.54 -16.12 -4.91
N TYR A 17 11.91 -15.03 -4.25
CA TYR A 17 11.15 -13.76 -4.32
C TYR A 17 11.17 -13.15 -5.72
N SER A 18 12.27 -13.28 -6.45
CA SER A 18 12.33 -12.81 -7.84
C SER A 18 11.39 -13.60 -8.74
N TYR A 19 11.33 -14.93 -8.60
CA TYR A 19 10.37 -15.74 -9.36
C TYR A 19 8.91 -15.39 -9.04
N ILE A 20 8.58 -15.13 -7.76
CA ILE A 20 7.24 -14.67 -7.38
C ILE A 20 6.95 -13.31 -8.02
N ALA A 21 7.90 -12.38 -7.97
CA ALA A 21 7.74 -11.06 -8.58
C ALA A 21 7.52 -11.16 -10.09
N ASP A 22 8.33 -11.95 -10.81
CA ASP A 22 8.20 -12.18 -12.25
C ASP A 22 6.81 -12.75 -12.61
N ALA A 23 6.30 -13.70 -11.81
CA ALA A 23 4.97 -14.27 -12.01
C ALA A 23 3.83 -13.24 -11.84
N TRP A 24 4.02 -12.26 -10.95
CA TRP A 24 3.07 -11.17 -10.72
C TRP A 24 3.21 -10.01 -11.71
N ASP A 25 4.38 -9.81 -12.30
CA ASP A 25 4.61 -8.72 -13.27
C ASP A 25 3.94 -9.03 -14.61
N VAL A 26 3.92 -10.31 -15.00
CA VAL A 26 3.24 -10.76 -16.23
C VAL A 26 2.22 -11.87 -15.88
N PRO A 27 1.10 -11.53 -15.24
CA PRO A 27 0.10 -12.52 -14.80
C PRO A 27 -0.46 -13.37 -15.95
N GLU A 28 -0.56 -12.78 -17.15
CA GLU A 28 -1.08 -13.42 -18.36
C GLU A 28 -0.29 -14.69 -18.76
N LYS A 29 1.00 -14.71 -18.46
CA LYS A 29 1.92 -15.82 -18.79
C LYS A 29 2.17 -16.74 -17.60
N SER A 30 1.46 -16.54 -16.48
CA SER A 30 1.68 -17.30 -15.25
C SER A 30 0.39 -17.84 -14.66
N TYR A 31 0.52 -18.77 -13.73
CA TYR A 31 -0.60 -19.30 -12.93
C TYR A 31 -1.34 -18.23 -12.10
N VAL A 32 -0.73 -17.06 -11.90
CA VAL A 32 -1.29 -15.97 -11.10
C VAL A 32 -2.61 -15.45 -11.71
N LYS A 33 -2.77 -15.50 -13.04
CA LYS A 33 -4.02 -15.08 -13.70
C LYS A 33 -5.21 -15.91 -13.22
N ALA A 34 -5.12 -17.23 -13.28
CA ALA A 34 -6.18 -18.14 -12.86
C ALA A 34 -6.49 -17.99 -11.37
N LEU A 35 -5.45 -18.02 -10.51
CA LEU A 35 -5.61 -17.85 -9.07
C LEU A 35 -6.25 -16.50 -8.70
N ASN A 36 -5.86 -15.42 -9.36
CA ASN A 36 -6.43 -14.11 -9.08
C ASN A 36 -7.88 -13.98 -9.58
N TYR A 37 -8.26 -14.74 -10.60
CA TYR A 37 -9.65 -14.81 -11.03
C TYR A 37 -10.52 -15.46 -9.96
N GLU A 38 -10.16 -16.64 -9.49
CA GLU A 38 -10.86 -17.36 -8.41
C GLU A 38 -10.93 -16.57 -7.12
N ARG A 39 -9.78 -16.03 -6.68
CA ARG A 39 -9.68 -15.18 -5.49
C ARG A 39 -10.62 -13.99 -5.55
N ARG A 40 -10.72 -13.29 -6.69
CA ARG A 40 -11.63 -12.13 -6.83
C ARG A 40 -13.08 -12.50 -6.69
N ILE A 41 -13.50 -13.69 -7.17
CA ILE A 41 -14.86 -14.20 -6.98
C ILE A 41 -15.15 -14.36 -5.50
N GLN A 42 -14.22 -14.98 -4.75
CA GLN A 42 -14.33 -15.16 -3.31
C GLN A 42 -14.31 -13.81 -2.57
N TRP A 43 -13.34 -12.97 -2.86
CA TRP A 43 -13.13 -11.69 -2.15
C TRP A 43 -14.28 -10.70 -2.32
N ARG A 44 -15.05 -10.78 -3.40
CA ARG A 44 -16.26 -9.94 -3.58
C ARG A 44 -17.30 -10.26 -2.52
N LYS A 45 -17.44 -11.54 -2.14
CA LYS A 45 -18.42 -12.01 -1.15
C LYS A 45 -17.98 -11.75 0.29
N GLU A 46 -16.67 -11.63 0.52
CA GLU A 46 -16.09 -11.44 1.84
C GLU A 46 -16.36 -10.05 2.42
N GLU A 47 -16.11 -9.90 3.72
CA GLU A 47 -16.15 -8.61 4.41
C GLU A 47 -15.09 -7.63 3.89
N ASN A 48 -15.23 -6.36 4.29
CA ASN A 48 -14.29 -5.32 3.84
C ASN A 48 -12.90 -5.44 4.47
N PHE A 49 -12.78 -6.08 5.63
CA PHE A 49 -11.51 -6.25 6.35
C PHE A 49 -11.42 -7.67 6.88
N ILE A 50 -10.53 -8.45 6.32
CA ILE A 50 -10.30 -9.84 6.70
C ILE A 50 -8.84 -10.02 7.10
N ARG A 51 -8.63 -10.60 8.27
CA ARG A 51 -7.31 -11.04 8.69
C ARG A 51 -6.90 -12.25 7.86
N VAL A 52 -5.68 -12.21 7.34
CA VAL A 52 -5.10 -13.25 6.49
C VAL A 52 -3.88 -13.83 7.19
N ASP A 53 -3.80 -15.16 7.27
CA ASP A 53 -2.70 -15.84 7.95
C ASP A 53 -1.38 -15.72 7.19
N LYS A 54 -1.45 -15.73 5.86
CA LYS A 54 -0.28 -15.63 4.99
C LYS A 54 -0.46 -14.55 3.93
N PRO A 55 0.58 -13.77 3.62
CA PRO A 55 0.51 -12.75 2.58
C PRO A 55 0.26 -13.39 1.21
N THR A 56 -0.63 -12.80 0.43
CA THR A 56 -0.90 -13.23 -0.96
C THR A 56 0.33 -13.02 -1.87
N ARG A 57 1.09 -11.95 -1.62
CA ARG A 57 2.34 -11.62 -2.30
C ARG A 57 3.48 -11.57 -1.29
N LEU A 58 4.13 -12.71 -1.07
CA LEU A 58 5.22 -12.81 -0.09
C LEU A 58 6.43 -11.94 -0.47
N ASP A 59 6.77 -11.87 -1.76
CA ASP A 59 7.81 -10.99 -2.31
C ASP A 59 7.60 -9.54 -1.88
N ARG A 60 6.39 -9.04 -2.12
CA ARG A 60 6.06 -7.65 -1.84
C ARG A 60 5.94 -7.37 -0.35
N ALA A 61 5.32 -8.29 0.40
CA ALA A 61 5.19 -8.16 1.85
C ALA A 61 6.57 -8.06 2.52
N ARG A 62 7.50 -8.95 2.15
CA ARG A 62 8.87 -8.96 2.70
C ARG A 62 9.65 -7.71 2.31
N ALA A 63 9.56 -7.26 1.07
CA ALA A 63 10.18 -6.00 0.63
C ALA A 63 9.67 -4.77 1.40
N LEU A 64 8.45 -4.83 1.94
CA LEU A 64 7.84 -3.77 2.74
C LEU A 64 8.04 -3.95 4.25
N GLY A 65 8.85 -4.93 4.68
CA GLY A 65 9.25 -5.13 6.06
C GLY A 65 8.45 -6.19 6.83
N TYR A 66 7.55 -6.93 6.17
CA TYR A 66 6.84 -8.03 6.81
C TYR A 66 7.80 -9.15 7.24
N LYS A 67 7.58 -9.68 8.42
CA LYS A 67 8.22 -10.91 8.93
C LYS A 67 7.15 -11.86 9.47
N ALA A 68 7.35 -13.15 9.24
CA ALA A 68 6.46 -14.20 9.75
C ALA A 68 6.81 -14.50 11.22
N LYS A 69 6.53 -13.57 12.10
CA LYS A 69 6.71 -13.70 13.55
C LYS A 69 5.56 -13.05 14.31
N GLN A 70 5.43 -13.39 15.57
CA GLN A 70 4.42 -12.81 16.45
C GLN A 70 4.50 -11.28 16.48
N GLY A 71 3.35 -10.63 16.58
CA GLY A 71 3.23 -9.18 16.54
C GLY A 71 3.03 -8.61 15.12
N TYR A 72 3.15 -9.39 14.06
CA TYR A 72 2.77 -8.99 12.70
C TYR A 72 1.41 -9.56 12.33
N VAL A 73 0.55 -8.74 11.76
CA VAL A 73 -0.78 -9.12 11.30
C VAL A 73 -0.97 -8.58 9.88
N ILE A 74 -1.54 -9.38 9.00
CA ILE A 74 -1.93 -8.95 7.65
C ILE A 74 -3.44 -8.88 7.57
N VAL A 75 -3.94 -7.77 7.05
CA VAL A 75 -5.37 -7.57 6.81
C VAL A 75 -5.60 -7.23 5.35
N ARG A 76 -6.44 -8.03 4.68
CA ARG A 76 -6.92 -7.70 3.34
C ARG A 76 -8.06 -6.71 3.46
N ALA A 77 -7.87 -5.53 2.88
CA ALA A 77 -8.84 -4.45 2.87
C ALA A 77 -9.43 -4.28 1.47
N LYS A 78 -10.76 -4.30 1.39
CA LYS A 78 -11.54 -4.06 0.17
C LYS A 78 -12.02 -2.61 0.15
N VAL A 79 -11.74 -1.89 -0.92
CA VAL A 79 -12.14 -0.49 -1.09
C VAL A 79 -12.81 -0.30 -2.46
N ARG A 80 -13.94 0.38 -2.48
CA ARG A 80 -14.64 0.72 -3.71
C ARG A 80 -13.80 1.67 -4.56
N LYS A 81 -13.74 1.44 -5.86
CA LYS A 81 -13.21 2.36 -6.87
C LYS A 81 -14.12 3.58 -7.06
N GLY A 82 -13.57 4.59 -7.67
CA GLY A 82 -14.28 5.79 -8.04
C GLY A 82 -13.95 7.00 -7.17
N SER A 83 -14.56 8.12 -7.51
CA SER A 83 -14.41 9.38 -6.80
C SER A 83 -15.46 9.50 -5.69
N PHE A 84 -15.30 10.50 -4.82
CA PHE A 84 -16.33 10.85 -3.86
C PHE A 84 -17.55 11.51 -4.57
N HIS A 85 -18.70 11.44 -3.94
CA HIS A 85 -19.88 12.16 -4.41
C HIS A 85 -19.64 13.67 -4.34
N LYS A 86 -19.72 14.34 -5.49
CA LYS A 86 -19.55 15.78 -5.58
C LYS A 86 -20.88 16.45 -5.27
N ARG A 87 -20.82 17.62 -4.62
CA ARG A 87 -22.02 18.43 -4.38
C ARG A 87 -22.68 18.85 -5.70
N ALA A 88 -23.97 19.15 -5.68
CA ALA A 88 -24.68 19.74 -6.79
C ALA A 88 -24.10 21.12 -7.17
N ILE A 89 -24.19 21.48 -8.43
CA ILE A 89 -23.83 22.82 -8.91
C ILE A 89 -24.90 23.80 -8.41
N VAL A 90 -24.46 24.82 -7.67
CA VAL A 90 -25.34 25.88 -7.20
C VAL A 90 -24.98 27.15 -7.98
N THR A 91 -25.97 27.71 -8.67
CA THR A 91 -25.87 29.01 -9.34
C THR A 91 -25.69 30.14 -8.33
N GLY A 92 -25.28 31.34 -8.76
CA GLY A 92 -25.08 32.48 -7.86
C GLY A 92 -23.78 32.49 -7.04
N ARG A 93 -22.88 31.51 -7.23
CA ARG A 93 -21.56 31.47 -6.60
C ARG A 93 -20.50 32.11 -7.50
N ARG A 94 -19.45 32.73 -6.88
CA ARG A 94 -18.28 33.18 -7.64
C ARG A 94 -17.62 32.03 -8.39
N ALA A 95 -17.01 32.29 -9.54
CA ALA A 95 -16.39 31.27 -10.41
C ALA A 95 -15.46 30.30 -9.63
N LYS A 96 -14.66 30.80 -8.68
CA LYS A 96 -13.80 30.01 -7.79
C LYS A 96 -14.58 28.93 -7.00
N ARG A 97 -15.83 29.14 -6.68
CA ARG A 97 -16.69 28.25 -5.90
C ARG A 97 -17.68 27.44 -6.73
N LYS A 98 -17.78 27.70 -8.03
CA LYS A 98 -18.62 26.94 -8.97
C LYS A 98 -17.94 25.68 -9.48
N GLY A 99 -16.59 25.68 -9.61
CA GLY A 99 -15.80 24.59 -10.15
C GLY A 99 -15.92 23.32 -9.31
N ILE A 100 -16.64 22.32 -9.83
CA ILE A 100 -16.85 21.04 -9.15
C ILE A 100 -16.05 19.93 -9.83
N ASN A 101 -15.89 20.00 -11.16
CA ASN A 101 -15.26 18.93 -11.94
C ASN A 101 -13.78 18.73 -11.56
N GLN A 102 -13.07 19.78 -11.18
CA GLN A 102 -11.66 19.74 -10.79
C GLN A 102 -11.44 19.29 -9.35
N ILE A 103 -12.51 19.13 -8.55
CA ILE A 103 -12.36 18.67 -7.17
C ILE A 103 -12.09 17.16 -7.18
N ILE A 104 -10.89 16.78 -6.76
CA ILE A 104 -10.45 15.40 -6.64
C ILE A 104 -10.06 15.10 -5.20
N THR A 105 -10.16 13.83 -4.82
CA THR A 105 -9.74 13.38 -3.49
C THR A 105 -8.23 13.46 -3.37
N GLY A 106 -7.71 14.12 -2.34
CA GLY A 106 -6.28 14.18 -2.04
C GLY A 106 -5.71 12.90 -1.42
N LYS A 107 -6.46 11.81 -1.43
CA LYS A 107 -6.07 10.50 -0.88
C LYS A 107 -6.22 9.43 -1.94
N SER A 108 -5.20 8.59 -2.12
CA SER A 108 -5.29 7.38 -2.94
C SER A 108 -6.18 6.31 -2.28
N ILE A 109 -6.71 5.40 -3.09
CA ILE A 109 -7.50 4.25 -2.59
C ILE A 109 -6.66 3.41 -1.63
N GLN A 110 -5.38 3.21 -1.91
CA GLN A 110 -4.45 2.51 -1.02
C GLN A 110 -4.36 3.19 0.37
N ARG A 111 -4.23 4.51 0.41
CA ARG A 111 -4.20 5.24 1.68
C ARG A 111 -5.54 5.14 2.42
N MET A 112 -6.67 5.14 1.71
CA MET A 112 -7.98 4.91 2.31
C MET A 112 -8.09 3.52 2.92
N ALA A 113 -7.53 2.50 2.25
CA ALA A 113 -7.45 1.14 2.80
C ALA A 113 -6.66 1.11 4.11
N GLU A 114 -5.48 1.73 4.14
CA GLU A 114 -4.65 1.83 5.36
C GLU A 114 -5.38 2.53 6.50
N GLU A 115 -5.98 3.71 6.26
CA GLU A 115 -6.66 4.49 7.29
C GLU A 115 -7.91 3.77 7.85
N ARG A 116 -8.67 3.09 6.99
CA ARG A 116 -9.85 2.33 7.41
C ARG A 116 -9.45 1.08 8.19
N THR A 117 -8.37 0.40 7.78
CA THR A 117 -7.84 -0.75 8.52
C THR A 117 -7.34 -0.34 9.90
N ALA A 118 -6.61 0.77 10.01
CA ALA A 118 -6.16 1.30 11.30
C ALA A 118 -7.34 1.64 12.24
N LYS A 119 -8.44 2.14 11.69
CA LYS A 119 -9.67 2.38 12.47
C LYS A 119 -10.30 1.09 13.00
N ARG A 120 -10.22 0.00 12.24
CA ARG A 120 -10.75 -1.31 12.65
C ARG A 120 -9.87 -2.00 13.70
N TYR A 121 -8.56 -1.74 13.67
CA TYR A 121 -7.56 -2.33 14.56
C TYR A 121 -6.81 -1.24 15.33
N PRO A 122 -7.44 -0.58 16.31
CA PRO A 122 -6.87 0.58 17.01
C PRO A 122 -5.60 0.24 17.82
N ASN A 123 -5.45 -1.01 18.23
CA ASN A 123 -4.28 -1.49 18.99
C ASN A 123 -3.05 -1.76 18.13
N LEU A 124 -3.20 -1.73 16.80
CA LEU A 124 -2.14 -2.05 15.85
C LEU A 124 -1.74 -0.82 15.03
N GLU A 125 -0.45 -0.69 14.76
CA GLU A 125 0.05 0.36 13.87
C GLU A 125 0.29 -0.15 12.45
N VAL A 126 -0.09 0.65 11.46
CA VAL A 126 0.13 0.32 10.05
C VAL A 126 1.60 0.52 9.69
N LEU A 127 2.27 -0.56 9.29
CA LEU A 127 3.63 -0.48 8.76
C LEU A 127 3.62 0.02 7.32
N ASN A 128 2.99 -0.74 6.44
CA ASN A 128 2.85 -0.48 5.01
C ASN A 128 1.66 -1.26 4.42
N SER A 129 1.42 -1.07 3.13
CA SER A 129 0.42 -1.82 2.37
C SER A 129 0.88 -2.08 0.94
N TYR A 130 0.25 -3.03 0.28
CA TYR A 130 0.47 -3.33 -1.14
C TYR A 130 -0.81 -3.81 -1.82
N TRP A 131 -0.86 -3.62 -3.12
CA TRP A 131 -1.97 -4.03 -3.96
C TRP A 131 -1.91 -5.54 -4.24
N VAL A 132 -3.08 -6.19 -4.20
CA VAL A 132 -3.22 -7.62 -4.50
C VAL A 132 -4.22 -7.93 -5.60
N GLY A 133 -5.16 -7.04 -5.88
CA GLY A 133 -6.12 -7.26 -6.94
C GLY A 133 -7.06 -6.08 -7.15
N ALA A 134 -7.72 -6.08 -8.29
CA ALA A 134 -8.77 -5.13 -8.62
C ALA A 134 -9.77 -5.75 -9.59
N ASP A 135 -11.00 -5.27 -9.53
CA ASP A 135 -12.03 -5.50 -10.54
C ASP A 135 -12.59 -4.16 -11.07
N GLY A 136 -13.73 -4.18 -11.74
CA GLY A 136 -14.38 -2.96 -12.23
C GLY A 136 -14.84 -2.02 -11.12
N GLN A 137 -15.22 -2.53 -9.96
CA GLN A 137 -15.84 -1.77 -8.87
C GLN A 137 -14.99 -1.63 -7.62
N GLN A 138 -14.04 -2.54 -7.38
CA GLN A 138 -13.31 -2.64 -6.12
C GLN A 138 -11.82 -2.84 -6.35
N GLU A 139 -11.03 -2.48 -5.33
CA GLU A 139 -9.61 -2.76 -5.22
C GLU A 139 -9.32 -3.41 -3.87
N TRP A 140 -8.41 -4.37 -3.87
CA TRP A 140 -7.95 -5.07 -2.69
C TRP A 140 -6.50 -4.77 -2.40
N TYR A 141 -6.25 -4.41 -1.15
CA TYR A 141 -4.93 -4.14 -0.61
C TYR A 141 -4.69 -5.02 0.61
N GLU A 142 -3.50 -5.55 0.74
CA GLU A 142 -3.07 -6.14 1.99
C GLU A 142 -2.29 -5.11 2.80
N VAL A 143 -2.73 -4.90 4.03
CA VAL A 143 -2.17 -3.94 4.98
C VAL A 143 -1.39 -4.71 6.03
N ILE A 144 -0.11 -4.38 6.19
CA ILE A 144 0.77 -4.96 7.18
C ILE A 144 0.62 -4.14 8.45
N LEU A 145 0.13 -4.77 9.50
CA LEU A 145 -0.03 -4.21 10.84
C LEU A 145 1.02 -4.79 11.79
N VAL A 146 1.42 -4.00 12.74
CA VAL A 146 2.37 -4.39 13.80
C VAL A 146 1.79 -4.02 15.15
N ASP A 147 1.92 -4.92 16.11
CA ASP A 147 1.52 -4.68 17.50
C ASP A 147 2.67 -4.00 18.27
N PRO A 148 2.56 -2.71 18.60
CA PRO A 148 3.61 -1.98 19.31
C PRO A 148 3.73 -2.40 20.78
N ALA A 149 2.74 -3.10 21.34
CA ALA A 149 2.76 -3.57 22.72
C ALA A 149 3.48 -4.93 22.86
N HIS A 150 3.58 -5.70 21.77
CA HIS A 150 4.08 -7.07 21.79
C HIS A 150 5.58 -7.13 22.14
N PRO A 151 5.99 -7.99 23.11
CA PRO A 151 7.39 -8.06 23.55
C PRO A 151 8.38 -8.40 22.44
N VAL A 152 8.02 -9.31 21.52
CA VAL A 152 8.86 -9.69 20.38
C VAL A 152 9.12 -8.50 19.43
N ILE A 153 8.18 -7.57 19.32
CA ILE A 153 8.34 -6.36 18.48
C ILE A 153 9.24 -5.36 19.20
N LYS A 154 9.08 -5.17 20.51
CA LYS A 154 9.91 -4.27 21.32
C LYS A 154 11.36 -4.73 21.37
N ALA A 155 11.59 -6.03 21.39
CA ALA A 155 12.94 -6.62 21.42
C ALA A 155 13.67 -6.63 20.06
N ASP A 156 12.96 -6.48 18.93
CA ASP A 156 13.58 -6.49 17.60
C ASP A 156 14.10 -5.09 17.20
N PRO A 157 15.43 -4.86 17.17
CA PRO A 157 16.01 -3.55 16.85
C PRO A 157 15.65 -3.04 15.46
N LYS A 158 15.23 -3.93 14.54
CA LYS A 158 14.84 -3.54 13.17
C LYS A 158 13.44 -2.95 13.08
N ILE A 159 12.57 -3.18 14.07
CA ILE A 159 11.18 -2.73 14.03
C ILE A 159 10.73 -1.99 15.29
N ASN A 160 11.48 -2.03 16.39
CA ASN A 160 11.11 -1.42 17.67
C ASN A 160 10.80 0.08 17.59
N TRP A 161 11.35 0.78 16.59
CA TRP A 161 11.05 2.19 16.32
C TRP A 161 9.54 2.48 16.17
N ILE A 162 8.73 1.46 15.77
CA ILE A 162 7.27 1.63 15.60
C ILE A 162 6.55 1.76 16.95
N CYS A 163 7.21 1.32 18.04
CA CYS A 163 6.67 1.39 19.41
C CYS A 163 6.72 2.82 20.01
N ASP A 164 7.50 3.72 19.41
CA ASP A 164 7.63 5.08 19.90
C ASP A 164 6.33 5.88 19.73
N LYS A 165 6.03 6.75 20.68
CA LYS A 165 4.89 7.68 20.61
C LYS A 165 4.87 8.52 19.32
N THR A 166 6.04 8.80 18.75
CA THR A 166 6.17 9.54 17.48
C THR A 166 5.57 8.78 16.30
N HIS A 167 5.36 7.48 16.44
CA HIS A 167 4.76 6.63 15.41
C HIS A 167 3.30 6.28 15.67
N THR A 168 2.73 6.65 16.81
CA THR A 168 1.30 6.47 17.09
C THR A 168 0.43 7.17 16.04
N ASN A 169 -0.55 6.44 15.52
CA ASN A 169 -1.46 6.93 14.48
C ASN A 169 -0.73 7.44 13.22
N ARG A 170 0.40 6.81 12.88
CA ARG A 170 1.28 7.22 11.78
C ARG A 170 0.59 7.28 10.41
N VAL A 171 -0.41 6.44 10.19
CA VAL A 171 -1.17 6.38 8.94
C VAL A 171 -1.94 7.68 8.66
N TYR A 172 -2.56 8.26 9.68
CA TYR A 172 -3.34 9.50 9.52
C TYR A 172 -2.46 10.72 9.27
N ARG A 173 -1.21 10.67 9.71
CA ARG A 173 -0.20 11.71 9.50
C ARG A 173 0.57 11.54 8.18
N GLY A 174 0.22 10.52 7.36
CA GLY A 174 0.86 10.26 6.08
C GLY A 174 2.32 9.84 6.21
N LYS A 175 2.67 9.06 7.26
CA LYS A 175 4.02 8.51 7.47
C LYS A 175 4.23 7.14 6.80
N THR A 176 3.17 6.50 6.29
CA THR A 176 3.29 5.30 5.45
C THR A 176 3.78 5.64 4.05
N SER A 177 4.25 4.65 3.30
CA SER A 177 4.70 4.85 1.92
C SER A 177 3.61 5.47 1.02
N ALA A 178 2.36 4.99 1.12
CA ALA A 178 1.22 5.56 0.40
C ALA A 178 0.90 6.99 0.87
N GLY A 179 1.00 7.26 2.16
CA GLY A 179 0.83 8.58 2.74
C GLY A 179 1.89 9.59 2.27
N GLN A 180 3.14 9.18 2.23
CA GLN A 180 4.25 10.00 1.73
C GLN A 180 4.09 10.33 0.25
N LYS A 181 3.66 9.36 -0.57
CA LYS A 181 3.35 9.59 -1.99
C LYS A 181 2.28 10.68 -2.15
N GLY A 182 1.18 10.60 -1.40
CA GLY A 182 0.10 11.60 -1.43
C GLY A 182 0.52 12.99 -0.92
N ARG A 183 1.55 13.07 -0.08
CA ARG A 183 2.13 14.34 0.39
C ARG A 183 3.20 14.92 -0.54
N GLY A 184 3.52 14.27 -1.66
CA GLY A 184 4.58 14.68 -2.57
C GLY A 184 6.00 14.50 -2.01
N MET A 185 6.17 13.71 -0.93
CA MET A 185 7.46 13.56 -0.24
C MET A 185 8.45 12.65 -0.99
N ARG A 186 8.00 11.94 -2.02
CA ARG A 186 8.87 11.07 -2.84
C ARG A 186 9.62 11.84 -3.93
N HIS A 187 9.14 13.01 -4.32
CA HIS A 187 9.83 13.87 -5.25
C HIS A 187 10.87 14.69 -4.49
N THR A 188 12.14 14.54 -4.87
CA THR A 188 13.28 15.23 -4.23
C THR A 188 13.88 16.33 -5.09
N GLY A 189 13.41 16.43 -6.32
CA GLY A 189 13.97 17.35 -7.29
C GLY A 189 13.46 18.77 -7.19
N LYS A 190 13.93 19.60 -8.11
CA LYS A 190 13.53 21.00 -8.31
C LYS A 190 12.01 21.08 -8.55
N GLY A 191 11.34 21.98 -7.86
CA GLY A 191 9.88 22.12 -7.90
C GLY A 191 9.13 21.37 -6.79
N ALA A 192 9.81 20.53 -6.01
CA ALA A 192 9.23 19.79 -4.89
C ALA A 192 9.52 20.39 -3.51
N GLU A 193 10.19 21.55 -3.45
CA GLU A 193 10.67 22.20 -2.23
C GLU A 193 9.50 22.57 -1.30
N LYS A 194 8.39 23.01 -1.87
CA LYS A 194 7.20 23.41 -1.11
C LYS A 194 6.48 22.23 -0.40
N ALA A 195 6.79 20.99 -0.79
CA ALA A 195 6.27 19.80 -0.11
C ALA A 195 7.02 19.48 1.19
N ARG A 196 8.21 20.08 1.41
CA ARG A 196 9.09 19.78 2.53
C ARG A 196 9.27 20.96 3.45
N PRO A 197 9.31 20.75 4.76
CA PRO A 197 9.06 19.51 5.50
C PRO A 197 7.61 19.05 5.43
N SER A 198 6.68 19.95 5.10
CA SER A 198 5.28 19.66 4.84
C SER A 198 4.60 20.82 4.08
N VAL A 199 3.49 20.54 3.45
CA VAL A 199 2.63 21.57 2.82
C VAL A 199 2.18 22.63 3.82
N LYS A 200 1.91 22.22 5.08
CA LYS A 200 1.49 23.12 6.16
C LYS A 200 2.60 24.10 6.52
N ALA A 201 3.83 23.61 6.67
CA ALA A 201 5.00 24.46 6.97
C ALA A 201 5.24 25.51 5.89
N ASN A 202 4.92 25.19 4.63
CA ASN A 202 5.00 26.12 3.51
C ASN A 202 3.68 26.87 3.26
N GLN A 203 2.88 27.14 4.29
CA GLN A 203 1.65 27.93 4.22
C GLN A 203 0.64 27.41 3.18
N ARG A 204 0.68 26.13 2.84
CA ARG A 204 -0.16 25.46 1.80
C ARG A 204 -0.02 26.06 0.40
N ARG A 205 1.08 26.74 0.11
CA ARG A 205 1.37 27.36 -1.19
C ARG A 205 1.98 26.35 -2.18
N ILE A 206 1.38 25.17 -2.32
CA ILE A 206 1.75 24.24 -3.38
C ILE A 206 0.95 24.61 -4.62
N LYS A 207 1.63 25.04 -5.63
CA LYS A 207 1.21 25.00 -7.02
C LYS A 207 2.30 24.33 -7.83
#